data_3e958117c1ce63c40fbaa7cb38bb31d9
#
_entry.id   3e958117c1ce63c40fbaa7cb38bb31d9
#
_cell.length_a   1.000
_cell.length_b   1.000
_cell.length_c   1.000
_cell.angle_alpha   90.00
_cell.angle_beta   90.00
_cell.angle_gamma   90.00
#
_symmetry.space_group_name_H-M   'P 1'
#
loop_
_entity.id
_entity.type
_entity.pdbx_description
1 polymer ?
#
loop_
_entity_poly.entity_id
_entity_poly.type
_entity_poly.pdbx_seq_one_letter_code
_entity_poly.pdbx_strand_id
1 'polypeptide(L)'
;MAASPWPGAGPRGVPMADPWLLDPPALAAHLLAGGIGGFPTDTVPALAALPAAAALLWELKRRPAGKPFILMAATAAELLEALDQPPPAGWDGLARRGWPGALTLVLPARGAVAQALNPGGASLGLRVPACQPALDLLRRTGPLATTSANHSGESPRLTPAAIAEAFPGLPLAGPLAWPAASGQASTVVAWQETVAAWRVLRQGELSPAALGLPWPA
;
A
#
# COMPACT_ATOMS: atom_id res chain seq x y z
N MET A 1 7.41 12.08 -32.52
CA MET A 1 8.29 12.46 -31.39
C MET A 1 7.58 13.58 -30.62
N ALA A 2 7.01 13.27 -29.47
CA ALA A 2 6.38 14.27 -28.61
C ALA A 2 7.45 14.87 -27.68
N ALA A 3 7.57 16.19 -27.66
CA ALA A 3 8.54 16.92 -26.85
C ALA A 3 8.19 16.78 -25.36
N SER A 4 9.23 16.59 -24.52
CA SER A 4 9.13 16.57 -23.07
C SER A 4 8.66 17.92 -22.52
N PRO A 5 7.68 17.97 -21.60
CA PRO A 5 7.15 19.22 -21.06
C PRO A 5 7.96 19.83 -19.91
N TRP A 6 9.22 19.42 -19.68
CA TRP A 6 10.01 19.87 -18.54
C TRP A 6 11.10 20.88 -18.90
N PRO A 7 11.25 21.99 -18.14
CA PRO A 7 12.27 22.99 -18.37
C PRO A 7 13.67 22.49 -18.04
N GLY A 8 14.63 22.94 -18.84
CA GLY A 8 16.00 22.47 -18.94
C GLY A 8 16.90 22.64 -17.73
N ALA A 9 18.07 22.05 -17.87
CA ALA A 9 19.16 21.90 -16.90
C ALA A 9 19.56 23.21 -16.18
N GLY A 10 19.58 23.16 -14.83
CA GLY A 10 20.13 24.19 -13.97
C GLY A 10 21.69 24.18 -13.94
N PRO A 11 22.32 25.12 -13.22
CA PRO A 11 23.77 25.34 -13.25
C PRO A 11 24.54 24.13 -12.68
N ARG A 12 25.66 23.81 -13.32
CA ARG A 12 26.55 22.69 -12.96
C ARG A 12 27.13 22.90 -11.56
N GLY A 13 26.93 21.97 -10.64
CA GLY A 13 27.63 21.91 -9.36
C GLY A 13 26.85 21.49 -8.13
N VAL A 14 25.49 21.43 -8.17
CA VAL A 14 24.66 20.86 -7.12
C VAL A 14 24.05 19.58 -7.68
N PRO A 15 24.11 18.42 -6.98
CA PRO A 15 23.33 17.27 -7.38
C PRO A 15 21.88 17.72 -7.42
N MET A 16 21.30 17.86 -8.60
CA MET A 16 19.85 18.09 -8.74
C MET A 16 19.17 16.93 -8.05
N ALA A 17 18.43 17.23 -7.00
CA ALA A 17 17.52 16.22 -6.44
C ALA A 17 16.69 15.68 -7.60
N ASP A 18 16.65 14.37 -7.75
CA ASP A 18 15.88 13.74 -8.81
C ASP A 18 14.45 14.29 -8.76
N PRO A 19 13.92 14.88 -9.83
CA PRO A 19 12.67 15.66 -9.80
C PRO A 19 11.44 14.81 -9.43
N TRP A 20 11.60 13.50 -9.39
CA TRP A 20 10.59 12.54 -8.93
C TRP A 20 10.71 12.18 -7.44
N LEU A 21 11.77 12.61 -6.72
CA LEU A 21 11.88 12.44 -5.27
C LEU A 21 11.32 13.66 -4.55
N LEU A 22 10.23 13.46 -3.82
CA LEU A 22 9.58 14.48 -3.01
C LEU A 22 9.88 14.24 -1.53
N ASP A 23 10.11 15.30 -0.76
CA ASP A 23 10.15 15.18 0.68
C ASP A 23 8.78 14.72 1.23
N PRO A 24 8.70 14.17 2.45
CA PRO A 24 7.46 13.62 2.96
C PRO A 24 6.28 14.61 3.01
N PRO A 25 6.44 15.91 3.37
CA PRO A 25 5.38 16.89 3.27
C PRO A 25 4.90 17.14 1.83
N ALA A 26 5.82 17.26 0.87
CA ALA A 26 5.47 17.47 -0.53
C ALA A 26 4.77 16.26 -1.15
N LEU A 27 5.22 15.04 -0.83
CA LEU A 27 4.53 13.82 -1.27
C LEU A 27 3.13 13.72 -0.64
N ALA A 28 2.98 14.04 0.64
CA ALA A 28 1.67 14.07 1.28
C ALA A 28 0.72 15.07 0.61
N ALA A 29 1.19 16.29 0.33
CA ALA A 29 0.41 17.30 -0.37
C ALA A 29 0.00 16.84 -1.78
N HIS A 30 0.92 16.19 -2.53
CA HIS A 30 0.65 15.62 -3.84
C HIS A 30 -0.45 14.53 -3.79
N LEU A 31 -0.37 13.61 -2.82
CA LEU A 31 -1.39 12.58 -2.63
C LEU A 31 -2.75 13.17 -2.22
N LEU A 32 -2.75 14.15 -1.30
CA LEU A 32 -3.97 14.85 -0.88
C LEU A 32 -4.64 15.64 -2.01
N ALA A 33 -3.86 16.10 -2.97
CA ALA A 33 -4.36 16.71 -4.22
C ALA A 33 -4.91 15.69 -5.23
N GLY A 34 -4.97 14.39 -4.87
CA GLY A 34 -5.50 13.33 -5.74
C GLY A 34 -4.45 12.67 -6.64
N GLY A 35 -3.16 12.94 -6.43
CA GLY A 35 -2.07 12.31 -7.17
C GLY A 35 -1.78 10.87 -6.75
N ILE A 36 -0.85 10.24 -7.48
CA ILE A 36 -0.27 8.93 -7.15
C ILE A 36 1.18 9.13 -6.70
N GLY A 37 1.63 8.34 -5.73
CA GLY A 37 3.03 8.35 -5.32
C GLY A 37 3.50 6.98 -4.84
N GLY A 38 4.82 6.84 -4.63
CA GLY A 38 5.42 5.63 -4.10
C GLY A 38 6.21 5.89 -2.80
N PHE A 39 6.22 4.91 -1.90
CA PHE A 39 6.94 4.99 -0.63
C PHE A 39 7.41 3.62 -0.14
N PRO A 40 8.44 3.58 0.75
CA PRO A 40 8.94 2.34 1.32
C PRO A 40 7.93 1.72 2.29
N THR A 41 7.96 0.40 2.41
CA THR A 41 7.35 -0.34 3.51
C THR A 41 8.33 -1.38 4.06
N ASP A 42 7.97 -2.01 5.16
CA ASP A 42 8.72 -3.11 5.77
C ASP A 42 8.78 -4.38 4.88
N THR A 43 7.85 -4.54 3.94
CA THR A 43 7.76 -5.71 3.03
C THR A 43 8.29 -5.41 1.63
N VAL A 44 7.50 -4.77 0.81
CA VAL A 44 7.85 -4.31 -0.53
C VAL A 44 7.37 -2.88 -0.71
N PRO A 45 8.07 -2.01 -1.45
CA PRO A 45 7.61 -0.66 -1.73
C PRO A 45 6.19 -0.62 -2.29
N ALA A 46 5.46 0.41 -1.90
CA ALA A 46 4.07 0.60 -2.28
C ALA A 46 3.89 1.77 -3.24
N LEU A 47 2.98 1.61 -4.19
CA LEU A 47 2.30 2.70 -4.90
C LEU A 47 1.01 3.03 -4.15
N ALA A 48 0.67 4.30 -4.06
CA ALA A 48 -0.47 4.76 -3.29
C ALA A 48 -1.22 5.93 -3.94
N ALA A 49 -2.49 6.02 -3.61
CA ALA A 49 -3.38 7.14 -3.86
C ALA A 49 -4.40 7.25 -2.71
N LEU A 50 -5.11 8.37 -2.61
CA LEU A 50 -6.33 8.42 -1.79
C LEU A 50 -7.33 7.37 -2.27
N PRO A 51 -8.19 6.81 -1.39
CA PRO A 51 -9.25 5.88 -1.80
C PRO A 51 -10.12 6.43 -2.94
N ALA A 52 -10.47 7.70 -2.91
CA ALA A 52 -11.24 8.35 -3.97
C ALA A 52 -10.52 8.43 -5.33
N ALA A 53 -9.18 8.38 -5.32
CA ALA A 53 -8.33 8.40 -6.51
C ALA A 53 -7.79 7.00 -6.90
N ALA A 54 -8.31 5.92 -6.28
CA ALA A 54 -7.84 4.54 -6.52
C ALA A 54 -7.92 4.12 -7.99
N ALA A 55 -8.83 4.70 -8.78
CA ALA A 55 -8.94 4.45 -10.22
C ALA A 55 -7.61 4.68 -10.96
N LEU A 56 -6.85 5.71 -10.56
CA LEU A 56 -5.53 6.01 -11.13
C LEU A 56 -4.52 4.88 -10.92
N LEU A 57 -4.59 4.17 -9.78
CA LEU A 57 -3.72 3.00 -9.53
C LEU A 57 -4.11 1.81 -10.42
N TRP A 58 -5.40 1.63 -10.73
CA TRP A 58 -5.85 0.61 -11.66
C TRP A 58 -5.27 0.85 -13.05
N GLU A 59 -5.32 2.09 -13.54
CA GLU A 59 -4.78 2.52 -14.82
C GLU A 59 -3.26 2.38 -14.86
N LEU A 60 -2.54 2.96 -13.88
CA LEU A 60 -1.07 2.93 -13.80
C LEU A 60 -0.52 1.51 -13.85
N LYS A 61 -1.15 0.59 -13.12
CA LYS A 61 -0.69 -0.81 -13.06
C LYS A 61 -1.21 -1.68 -14.19
N ARG A 62 -2.10 -1.19 -15.04
CA ARG A 62 -2.85 -2.04 -15.99
C ARG A 62 -3.42 -3.27 -15.28
N ARG A 63 -4.01 -3.04 -14.10
CA ARG A 63 -4.39 -4.10 -13.18
C ARG A 63 -5.73 -4.71 -13.60
N PRO A 64 -5.84 -6.05 -13.73
CA PRO A 64 -7.11 -6.69 -14.02
C PRO A 64 -8.13 -6.39 -12.93
N ALA A 65 -9.40 -6.20 -13.31
CA ALA A 65 -10.51 -6.20 -12.38
C ALA A 65 -10.51 -7.50 -11.54
N GLY A 66 -10.87 -7.43 -10.27
CA GLY A 66 -10.86 -8.60 -9.36
C GLY A 66 -9.55 -8.83 -8.58
N LYS A 67 -8.55 -7.95 -8.69
CA LYS A 67 -7.40 -7.92 -7.78
C LYS A 67 -7.48 -6.68 -6.88
N PRO A 68 -8.15 -6.72 -5.73
CA PRO A 68 -8.39 -5.54 -4.89
C PRO A 68 -7.11 -4.89 -4.39
N PHE A 69 -7.18 -3.60 -4.06
CA PHE A 69 -6.13 -2.88 -3.36
C PHE A 69 -6.25 -3.07 -1.86
N ILE A 70 -5.17 -2.78 -1.14
CA ILE A 70 -5.09 -2.80 0.31
C ILE A 70 -5.22 -1.36 0.81
N LEU A 71 -6.01 -1.16 1.85
CA LEU A 71 -6.01 0.09 2.60
C LEU A 71 -4.90 0.04 3.65
N MET A 72 -3.94 0.96 3.58
CA MET A 72 -2.95 1.19 4.64
C MET A 72 -3.29 2.43 5.44
N ALA A 73 -3.11 2.37 6.76
CA ALA A 73 -3.21 3.51 7.65
C ALA A 73 -2.13 3.48 8.73
N ALA A 74 -1.98 4.58 9.45
CA ALA A 74 -1.03 4.67 10.56
C ALA A 74 -1.52 3.91 11.81
N THR A 75 -2.82 3.73 11.95
CA THR A 75 -3.45 3.08 13.10
C THR A 75 -4.53 2.07 12.71
N ALA A 76 -4.80 1.11 13.58
CA ALA A 76 -5.91 0.17 13.40
C ALA A 76 -7.27 0.88 13.45
N ALA A 77 -7.42 1.93 14.24
CA ALA A 77 -8.67 2.68 14.39
C ALA A 77 -9.12 3.27 13.04
N GLU A 78 -8.20 3.95 12.33
CA GLU A 78 -8.46 4.51 11.00
C GLU A 78 -8.87 3.43 9.97
N LEU A 79 -8.28 2.24 10.08
CA LEU A 79 -8.64 1.12 9.19
C LEU A 79 -10.05 0.58 9.47
N LEU A 80 -10.42 0.49 10.75
CA LEU A 80 -11.73 -0.01 11.15
C LEU A 80 -12.88 0.94 10.77
N GLU A 81 -12.66 2.24 10.86
CA GLU A 81 -13.62 3.25 10.40
C GLU A 81 -13.98 3.05 8.91
N ALA A 82 -13.02 2.62 8.09
CA ALA A 82 -13.23 2.39 6.65
C ALA A 82 -14.04 1.13 6.33
N LEU A 83 -14.33 0.26 7.30
CA LEU A 83 -15.13 -0.95 7.07
C LEU A 83 -16.62 -0.65 6.91
N ASP A 84 -17.10 0.45 7.50
CA ASP A 84 -18.54 0.81 7.56
C ASP A 84 -19.43 -0.32 8.16
N GLN A 85 -18.83 -1.13 9.02
CA GLN A 85 -19.48 -2.18 9.81
C GLN A 85 -18.54 -2.73 10.90
N PRO A 86 -19.06 -3.37 11.96
CA PRO A 86 -18.22 -4.00 12.98
C PRO A 86 -17.31 -5.10 12.39
N PRO A 87 -16.05 -5.19 12.82
CA PRO A 87 -15.17 -6.27 12.41
C PRO A 87 -15.57 -7.59 13.05
N PRO A 88 -15.23 -8.74 12.44
CA PRO A 88 -15.53 -10.05 13.00
C PRO A 88 -14.72 -10.33 14.26
N ALA A 89 -15.23 -11.23 15.14
CA ALA A 89 -14.56 -11.59 16.38
C ALA A 89 -13.14 -12.14 16.13
N GLY A 90 -12.20 -11.82 17.04
CA GLY A 90 -10.81 -12.31 17.01
C GLY A 90 -9.88 -11.55 16.06
N TRP A 91 -10.38 -10.56 15.30
CA TRP A 91 -9.53 -9.73 14.43
C TRP A 91 -8.40 -9.05 15.21
N ASP A 92 -8.69 -8.56 16.42
CA ASP A 92 -7.78 -7.84 17.29
C ASP A 92 -6.63 -8.74 17.77
N GLY A 93 -6.89 -10.01 18.00
CA GLY A 93 -5.87 -11.00 18.34
C GLY A 93 -4.86 -11.23 17.21
N LEU A 94 -5.32 -11.24 15.96
CA LEU A 94 -4.45 -11.30 14.78
C LEU A 94 -3.71 -9.98 14.55
N ALA A 95 -4.41 -8.87 14.66
CA ALA A 95 -3.83 -7.54 14.53
C ALA A 95 -2.68 -7.33 15.52
N ARG A 96 -2.85 -7.65 16.80
CA ARG A 96 -1.76 -7.55 17.80
C ARG A 96 -0.53 -8.40 17.50
N ARG A 97 -0.66 -9.49 16.74
CA ARG A 97 0.47 -10.34 16.35
C ARG A 97 1.18 -9.88 15.08
N GLY A 98 0.51 -9.07 14.24
CA GLY A 98 1.03 -8.72 12.93
C GLY A 98 1.01 -7.25 12.57
N TRP A 99 0.49 -6.36 13.44
CA TRP A 99 0.48 -4.91 13.26
C TRP A 99 1.15 -4.17 14.42
N PRO A 100 1.96 -3.15 14.14
CA PRO A 100 2.48 -2.78 12.81
C PRO A 100 3.34 -3.90 12.23
N GLY A 101 3.18 -4.20 10.91
CA GLY A 101 4.00 -5.25 10.30
C GLY A 101 3.44 -5.86 9.01
N ALA A 102 3.95 -7.05 8.72
CA ALA A 102 3.76 -7.76 7.46
C ALA A 102 2.45 -8.58 7.40
N LEU A 103 1.39 -8.15 8.08
CA LEU A 103 0.07 -8.76 8.06
C LEU A 103 -0.92 -7.90 7.28
N THR A 104 -1.67 -8.51 6.36
CA THR A 104 -2.88 -7.94 5.75
C THR A 104 -4.09 -8.75 6.20
N LEU A 105 -5.05 -8.10 6.87
CA LEU A 105 -6.34 -8.68 7.22
C LEU A 105 -7.38 -8.30 6.18
N VAL A 106 -8.06 -9.28 5.61
CA VAL A 106 -9.19 -9.07 4.71
C VAL A 106 -10.47 -9.28 5.52
N LEU A 107 -11.18 -8.17 5.74
CA LEU A 107 -12.37 -8.12 6.57
C LEU A 107 -13.59 -7.75 5.73
N PRO A 108 -14.80 -8.20 6.12
CA PRO A 108 -16.04 -7.71 5.53
C PRO A 108 -16.08 -6.19 5.61
N ALA A 109 -16.50 -5.55 4.52
CA ALA A 109 -16.54 -4.09 4.43
C ALA A 109 -17.64 -3.64 3.46
N ARG A 110 -18.13 -2.43 3.69
CA ARG A 110 -19.16 -1.77 2.88
C ARG A 110 -18.73 -0.33 2.58
N GLY A 111 -19.59 0.42 1.94
CA GLY A 111 -19.39 1.85 1.70
C GLY A 111 -18.41 2.19 0.59
N ALA A 112 -18.13 3.48 0.45
CA ALA A 112 -17.40 4.04 -0.68
C ALA A 112 -15.93 3.57 -0.77
N VAL A 113 -15.25 3.43 0.37
CA VAL A 113 -13.85 2.98 0.40
C VAL A 113 -13.74 1.53 -0.08
N ALA A 114 -14.61 0.64 0.41
CA ALA A 114 -14.62 -0.75 -0.03
C ALA A 114 -14.89 -0.86 -1.53
N GLN A 115 -15.86 -0.11 -2.06
CA GLN A 115 -16.17 -0.09 -3.49
C GLN A 115 -15.04 0.48 -4.34
N ALA A 116 -14.32 1.48 -3.86
CA ALA A 116 -13.19 2.07 -4.59
C ALA A 116 -11.99 1.09 -4.66
N LEU A 117 -11.73 0.31 -3.62
CA LEU A 117 -10.57 -0.57 -3.54
C LEU A 117 -10.87 -2.01 -3.99
N ASN A 118 -12.11 -2.44 -3.93
CA ASN A 118 -12.59 -3.78 -4.29
C ASN A 118 -13.93 -3.69 -5.01
N PRO A 119 -13.99 -3.16 -6.23
CA PRO A 119 -15.24 -2.99 -6.97
C PRO A 119 -16.01 -4.30 -7.11
N GLY A 120 -17.28 -4.27 -6.69
CA GLY A 120 -18.16 -5.45 -6.70
C GLY A 120 -17.90 -6.48 -5.59
N GLY A 121 -16.88 -6.28 -4.75
CA GLY A 121 -16.60 -7.10 -3.57
C GLY A 121 -17.24 -6.54 -2.29
N ALA A 122 -17.29 -7.37 -1.25
CA ALA A 122 -17.83 -7.03 0.07
C ALA A 122 -16.76 -7.16 1.18
N SER A 123 -15.50 -6.92 0.83
CA SER A 123 -14.37 -7.01 1.77
C SER A 123 -13.28 -5.99 1.44
N LEU A 124 -12.46 -5.68 2.43
CA LEU A 124 -11.34 -4.75 2.32
C LEU A 124 -10.10 -5.35 2.98
N GLY A 125 -8.98 -5.34 2.25
CA GLY A 125 -7.68 -5.70 2.81
C GLY A 125 -7.11 -4.51 3.60
N LEU A 126 -6.72 -4.72 4.85
CA LEU A 126 -6.27 -3.71 5.80
C LEU A 126 -4.86 -3.99 6.28
N ARG A 127 -4.02 -2.97 6.42
CA ARG A 127 -2.66 -3.11 6.95
C ARG A 127 -2.16 -1.85 7.66
N VAL A 128 -1.50 -2.04 8.81
CA VAL A 128 -0.63 -1.05 9.45
C VAL A 128 0.82 -1.49 9.22
N PRO A 129 1.64 -0.76 8.43
CA PRO A 129 3.01 -1.18 8.12
C PRO A 129 3.97 -0.91 9.29
N ALA A 130 5.07 -1.70 9.40
CA ALA A 130 6.15 -1.48 10.37
C ALA A 130 7.32 -0.69 9.76
N CYS A 131 7.03 0.38 9.05
CA CYS A 131 8.01 1.22 8.38
C CYS A 131 7.78 2.67 8.79
N GLN A 132 8.73 3.28 9.51
CA GLN A 132 8.54 4.63 10.07
C GLN A 132 8.24 5.68 8.98
N PRO A 133 8.97 5.74 7.83
CA PRO A 133 8.61 6.66 6.74
C PRO A 133 7.18 6.47 6.21
N ALA A 134 6.70 5.22 6.13
CA ALA A 134 5.32 4.94 5.74
C ALA A 134 4.32 5.46 6.77
N LEU A 135 4.56 5.20 8.06
CA LEU A 135 3.70 5.67 9.15
C LEU A 135 3.65 7.21 9.20
N ASP A 136 4.78 7.88 8.99
CA ASP A 136 4.85 9.34 8.98
C ASP A 136 4.08 9.96 7.80
N LEU A 137 4.12 9.31 6.63
CA LEU A 137 3.31 9.70 5.47
C LEU A 137 1.81 9.48 5.77
N LEU A 138 1.44 8.29 6.26
CA LEU A 138 0.06 7.92 6.57
C LEU A 138 -0.57 8.80 7.64
N ARG A 139 0.20 9.28 8.64
CA ARG A 139 -0.28 10.26 9.62
C ARG A 139 -0.61 11.62 9.00
N ARG A 140 0.02 11.97 7.86
CA ARG A 140 -0.21 13.24 7.14
C ARG A 140 -1.37 13.15 6.16
N THR A 141 -1.52 12.00 5.50
CA THR A 141 -2.52 11.81 4.44
C THR A 141 -3.82 11.19 4.92
N GLY A 142 -3.81 10.52 6.08
CA GLY A 142 -4.81 9.52 6.41
C GLY A 142 -4.63 8.22 5.62
N PRO A 143 -5.63 7.33 5.64
CA PRO A 143 -5.59 6.04 4.96
C PRO A 143 -5.41 6.15 3.44
N LEU A 144 -4.54 5.32 2.87
CA LEU A 144 -4.23 5.27 1.44
C LEU A 144 -4.59 3.91 0.82
N ALA A 145 -5.16 3.94 -0.37
CA ALA A 145 -5.22 2.78 -1.26
C ALA A 145 -3.81 2.44 -1.71
N THR A 146 -3.37 1.19 -1.53
CA THR A 146 -1.99 0.79 -1.79
C THR A 146 -1.89 -0.52 -2.55
N THR A 147 -0.78 -0.65 -3.27
CA THR A 147 -0.38 -1.86 -3.99
C THR A 147 1.14 -1.92 -4.13
N SER A 148 1.72 -3.09 -4.38
CA SER A 148 3.17 -3.21 -4.61
C SER A 148 3.66 -2.42 -5.83
N ALA A 149 4.89 -1.92 -5.77
CA ALA A 149 5.51 -1.11 -6.82
C ALA A 149 6.05 -1.99 -7.98
N ASN A 150 5.14 -2.48 -8.83
CA ASN A 150 5.41 -3.26 -10.04
C ASN A 150 4.22 -3.18 -11.00
N HIS A 151 4.44 -3.45 -12.28
CA HIS A 151 3.34 -3.76 -13.20
C HIS A 151 2.68 -5.08 -12.83
N SER A 152 1.41 -5.24 -13.22
CA SER A 152 0.64 -6.44 -12.85
C SER A 152 1.29 -7.71 -13.39
N GLY A 153 1.61 -8.66 -12.51
CA GLY A 153 2.26 -9.93 -12.87
C GLY A 153 3.79 -9.92 -12.77
N GLU A 154 4.42 -8.76 -12.61
CA GLU A 154 5.88 -8.67 -12.42
C GLU A 154 6.28 -8.76 -10.93
N SER A 155 7.58 -8.97 -10.69
CA SER A 155 8.17 -8.87 -9.35
C SER A 155 8.19 -7.43 -8.85
N PRO A 156 7.99 -7.17 -7.54
CA PRO A 156 8.09 -5.84 -6.96
C PRO A 156 9.46 -5.22 -7.16
N ARG A 157 9.49 -3.93 -7.49
CA ARG A 157 10.72 -3.14 -7.50
C ARG A 157 11.05 -2.73 -6.06
N LEU A 158 12.29 -2.95 -5.63
CA LEU A 158 12.68 -2.77 -4.23
C LEU A 158 13.41 -1.46 -3.95
N THR A 159 13.82 -0.73 -4.99
CA THR A 159 14.56 0.52 -4.86
C THR A 159 13.84 1.67 -5.56
N PRO A 160 14.01 2.92 -5.08
CA PRO A 160 13.46 4.11 -5.75
C PRO A 160 13.85 4.20 -7.22
N ALA A 161 15.12 3.92 -7.54
CA ALA A 161 15.61 3.95 -8.92
C ALA A 161 14.90 2.95 -9.82
N ALA A 162 14.74 1.69 -9.37
CA ALA A 162 14.02 0.68 -10.13
C ALA A 162 12.52 0.99 -10.29
N ILE A 163 11.92 1.70 -9.33
CA ILE A 163 10.53 2.16 -9.43
C ILE A 163 10.43 3.30 -10.43
N ALA A 164 11.35 4.28 -10.39
CA ALA A 164 11.37 5.40 -11.32
C ALA A 164 11.59 4.94 -12.78
N GLU A 165 12.38 3.88 -12.98
CA GLU A 165 12.54 3.24 -14.29
C GLU A 165 11.24 2.60 -14.78
N ALA A 166 10.54 1.85 -13.90
CA ALA A 166 9.29 1.18 -14.24
C ALA A 166 8.11 2.15 -14.41
N PHE A 167 8.12 3.28 -13.69
CA PHE A 167 7.06 4.29 -13.65
C PHE A 167 7.65 5.70 -13.82
N PRO A 168 8.07 6.08 -15.04
CA PRO A 168 8.71 7.37 -15.29
C PRO A 168 7.81 8.54 -14.87
N GLY A 169 8.38 9.47 -14.10
CA GLY A 169 7.67 10.65 -13.61
C GLY A 169 6.78 10.45 -12.39
N LEU A 170 6.72 9.23 -11.85
CA LEU A 170 5.97 8.96 -10.61
C LEU A 170 6.70 9.59 -9.40
N PRO A 171 6.03 10.45 -8.61
CA PRO A 171 6.59 10.97 -7.37
C PRO A 171 6.86 9.86 -6.34
N LEU A 172 8.06 9.86 -5.76
CA LEU A 172 8.46 8.92 -4.73
C LEU A 172 8.91 9.63 -3.45
N ALA A 173 8.73 8.99 -2.30
CA ALA A 173 9.21 9.48 -1.02
C ALA A 173 10.75 9.58 -1.04
N GLY A 174 11.28 10.79 -0.88
CA GLY A 174 12.71 11.07 -0.83
C GLY A 174 12.97 12.43 -0.21
N PRO A 175 14.24 12.89 -0.17
CA PRO A 175 15.50 12.21 -0.54
C PRO A 175 16.04 11.25 0.54
N LEU A 176 15.21 10.73 1.41
CA LEU A 176 15.61 9.81 2.48
C LEU A 176 16.08 8.46 1.90
N ALA A 177 17.11 7.87 2.52
CA ALA A 177 17.45 6.48 2.25
C ALA A 177 16.26 5.60 2.66
N TRP A 178 15.74 4.80 1.74
CA TRP A 178 14.66 3.88 2.06
C TRP A 178 15.20 2.77 2.97
N PRO A 179 14.48 2.42 4.05
CA PRO A 179 14.78 1.23 4.83
C PRO A 179 14.80 -0.01 3.93
N ALA A 180 15.68 -0.95 4.26
CA ALA A 180 15.70 -2.23 3.55
C ALA A 180 14.33 -2.92 3.72
N ALA A 181 13.66 -3.18 2.60
CA ALA A 181 12.45 -3.98 2.56
C ALA A 181 12.83 -5.47 2.65
N SER A 182 11.98 -6.31 3.26
CA SER A 182 12.23 -7.76 3.29
C SER A 182 12.21 -8.39 1.90
N GLY A 183 11.58 -7.73 0.95
CA GLY A 183 11.37 -8.24 -0.42
C GLY A 183 10.24 -9.26 -0.51
N GLN A 184 9.68 -9.70 0.61
CA GLN A 184 8.52 -10.58 0.66
C GLN A 184 7.24 -9.78 0.83
N ALA A 185 6.16 -10.21 0.18
CA ALA A 185 4.86 -9.59 0.37
C ALA A 185 4.30 -9.91 1.78
N SER A 186 3.34 -9.10 2.25
CA SER A 186 2.64 -9.38 3.50
C SER A 186 1.88 -10.71 3.45
N THR A 187 1.75 -11.38 4.58
CA THR A 187 0.82 -12.51 4.73
C THR A 187 -0.60 -11.99 4.72
N VAL A 188 -1.48 -12.64 3.95
CA VAL A 188 -2.87 -12.24 3.80
C VAL A 188 -3.77 -13.27 4.48
N VAL A 189 -4.54 -12.80 5.46
CA VAL A 189 -5.51 -13.61 6.22
C VAL A 189 -6.89 -13.00 6.03
N ALA A 190 -7.86 -13.81 5.68
CA ALA A 190 -9.24 -13.38 5.47
C ALA A 190 -10.20 -14.02 6.45
N TRP A 191 -11.20 -13.27 6.86
CA TRP A 191 -12.37 -13.82 7.52
C TRP A 191 -13.28 -14.49 6.49
N GLN A 192 -13.69 -15.72 6.78
CA GLN A 192 -14.63 -16.51 5.98
C GLN A 192 -15.98 -16.53 6.68
N GLU A 193 -16.92 -15.70 6.23
CA GLU A 193 -18.25 -15.57 6.88
C GLU A 193 -19.01 -16.89 6.93
N THR A 194 -18.93 -17.68 5.85
CA THR A 194 -19.68 -18.94 5.73
C THR A 194 -19.33 -20.00 6.77
N VAL A 195 -18.10 -19.98 7.26
CA VAL A 195 -17.59 -20.95 8.25
C VAL A 195 -17.17 -20.29 9.56
N ALA A 196 -17.35 -18.97 9.68
CA ALA A 196 -16.95 -18.16 10.82
C ALA A 196 -15.49 -18.42 11.27
N ALA A 197 -14.55 -18.47 10.31
CA ALA A 197 -13.17 -18.83 10.56
C ALA A 197 -12.18 -17.93 9.79
N TRP A 198 -10.96 -17.87 10.30
CA TRP A 198 -9.83 -17.19 9.66
C TRP A 198 -9.12 -18.14 8.70
N ARG A 199 -8.84 -17.68 7.49
CA ARG A 199 -8.13 -18.44 6.46
C ARG A 199 -6.93 -17.66 5.93
N VAL A 200 -5.78 -18.31 5.84
CA VAL A 200 -4.61 -17.77 5.14
C VAL A 200 -4.86 -17.85 3.63
N LEU A 201 -4.97 -16.70 2.96
CA LEU A 201 -5.12 -16.61 1.51
C LEU A 201 -3.77 -16.63 0.78
N ARG A 202 -2.75 -16.08 1.42
CA ARG A 202 -1.38 -16.03 0.91
C ARG A 202 -0.42 -15.97 2.07
N GLN A 203 0.52 -16.89 2.11
CA GLN A 203 1.67 -16.74 2.97
C GLN A 203 2.63 -15.73 2.35
N GLY A 204 3.05 -14.79 3.17
CA GLY A 204 4.12 -13.86 2.88
C GLY A 204 5.20 -13.96 3.96
N GLU A 205 5.67 -12.83 4.44
CA GLU A 205 6.76 -12.74 5.41
C GLU A 205 6.42 -13.37 6.77
N LEU A 206 5.20 -13.19 7.27
CA LEU A 206 4.76 -13.83 8.52
C LEU A 206 4.29 -15.26 8.27
N SER A 207 4.82 -16.20 9.04
CA SER A 207 4.31 -17.57 9.00
C SER A 207 2.91 -17.67 9.64
N PRO A 208 2.04 -18.58 9.19
CA PRO A 208 0.75 -18.83 9.85
C PRO A 208 0.89 -19.18 11.32
N ALA A 209 1.92 -19.91 11.68
CA ALA A 209 2.23 -20.28 13.09
C ALA A 209 2.48 -19.05 13.96
N ALA A 210 3.16 -18.02 13.46
CA ALA A 210 3.38 -16.75 14.18
C ALA A 210 2.05 -16.03 14.45
N LEU A 211 1.03 -16.27 13.63
CA LEU A 211 -0.31 -15.72 13.78
C LEU A 211 -1.22 -16.63 14.63
N GLY A 212 -0.75 -17.82 15.04
CA GLY A 212 -1.56 -18.82 15.74
C GLY A 212 -2.63 -19.45 14.85
N LEU A 213 -2.39 -19.50 13.55
CA LEU A 213 -3.29 -20.07 12.56
C LEU A 213 -2.74 -21.41 12.04
N PRO A 214 -3.63 -22.38 11.71
CA PRO A 214 -3.20 -23.59 11.04
C PRO A 214 -2.63 -23.28 9.65
N TRP A 215 -1.77 -24.15 9.17
CA TRP A 215 -1.30 -24.10 7.79
C TRP A 215 -2.51 -24.33 6.84
N PRO A 216 -2.63 -23.59 5.75
CA PRO A 216 -3.66 -23.89 4.76
C PRO A 216 -3.43 -25.31 4.19
N ALA A 217 -4.48 -26.13 4.26
CA ALA A 217 -4.49 -27.46 3.69
C ALA A 217 -4.48 -27.41 2.16
#